data_ef7ab81c9972f9827d0d44f138bf1625
#
_entry.id   ef7ab81c9972f9827d0d44f138bf1625
#
_cell.length_a   1.000
_cell.length_b   1.000
_cell.length_c   1.000
_cell.angle_alpha   90.00
_cell.angle_beta   90.00
_cell.angle_gamma   90.00
#
_symmetry.space_group_name_H-M   'P 1'
#
loop_
_entity.id
_entity.type
_entity.pdbx_description
1 polymer ?
#
loop_
_entity_poly.entity_id
_entity_poly.type
_entity_poly.pdbx_seq_one_letter_code
_entity_poly.pdbx_strand_id
1 'polypeptide(L)'
;MMDIIEEFKYLTKQDLRDAIQSLEDACKSGIKDNTLEEAPTPVTEFYSDGCYGRQMFIPKGTCLVGEIHKTEWIIVVSQGKIRVATDKGVRIIDATNQPVTFISEAGAKRAGYAMEDTWWTGFRATPLTTEDEIRKEHIVSSYDQLEIEHVGGNSNN
;
A
#
# COMPACT_ATOMS: atom_id res chain seq x y z
N MET A 1 -2.75 1.66 -18.42
CA MET A 1 -4.05 1.43 -17.73
C MET A 1 -4.68 2.79 -17.46
N MET A 2 -5.99 2.88 -17.58
CA MET A 2 -6.74 4.09 -17.22
C MET A 2 -6.73 4.29 -15.70
N ASP A 3 -6.79 5.54 -15.24
CA ASP A 3 -6.82 5.87 -13.81
C ASP A 3 -8.20 5.58 -13.20
N ILE A 4 -8.45 4.30 -12.91
CA ILE A 4 -9.70 3.84 -12.31
C ILE A 4 -9.86 4.31 -10.85
N ILE A 5 -8.77 4.67 -10.19
CA ILE A 5 -8.81 5.13 -8.78
C ILE A 5 -9.59 6.44 -8.65
N GLU A 6 -9.65 7.25 -9.70
CA GLU A 6 -10.43 8.50 -9.66
C GLU A 6 -11.91 8.27 -9.38
N GLU A 7 -12.48 7.20 -9.90
CA GLU A 7 -13.90 6.86 -9.72
C GLU A 7 -14.26 6.51 -8.27
N PHE A 8 -13.28 6.12 -7.46
CA PHE A 8 -13.50 5.72 -6.08
C PHE A 8 -13.84 6.88 -5.13
N LYS A 9 -13.65 8.13 -5.55
CA LYS A 9 -13.87 9.33 -4.70
C LYS A 9 -15.34 9.51 -4.22
N TYR A 10 -16.28 8.84 -4.88
CA TYR A 10 -17.70 8.92 -4.55
C TYR A 10 -18.22 7.74 -3.71
N LEU A 11 -17.36 6.79 -3.36
CA LEU A 11 -17.73 5.57 -2.66
C LEU A 11 -17.77 5.76 -1.14
N THR A 12 -18.65 4.99 -0.47
CA THR A 12 -18.66 4.88 0.99
C THR A 12 -17.44 4.08 1.49
N LYS A 13 -17.21 4.09 2.81
CA LYS A 13 -16.09 3.32 3.39
C LYS A 13 -16.12 1.84 3.02
N GLN A 14 -17.28 1.19 3.13
CA GLN A 14 -17.41 -0.23 2.81
C GLN A 14 -17.25 -0.46 1.30
N ASP A 15 -17.86 0.37 0.48
CA ASP A 15 -17.73 0.29 -0.97
C ASP A 15 -16.27 0.51 -1.42
N LEU A 16 -15.52 1.38 -0.73
CA LEU A 16 -14.08 1.56 -0.99
C LEU A 16 -13.28 0.30 -0.69
N ARG A 17 -13.53 -0.39 0.42
CA ARG A 17 -12.88 -1.67 0.73
C ARG A 17 -13.17 -2.72 -0.34
N ASP A 18 -14.42 -2.85 -0.73
CA ASP A 18 -14.87 -3.80 -1.74
C ASP A 18 -14.28 -3.47 -3.12
N ALA A 19 -14.24 -2.19 -3.49
CA ALA A 19 -13.63 -1.72 -4.74
C ALA A 19 -12.12 -1.96 -4.79
N ILE A 20 -11.40 -1.70 -3.71
CA ILE A 20 -9.95 -1.96 -3.61
C ILE A 20 -9.67 -3.46 -3.71
N GLN A 21 -10.47 -4.31 -3.06
CA GLN A 21 -10.31 -5.76 -3.15
C GLN A 21 -10.63 -6.27 -4.56
N SER A 22 -11.71 -5.80 -5.16
CA SER A 22 -12.09 -6.17 -6.54
C SER A 22 -11.04 -5.75 -7.56
N LEU A 23 -10.42 -4.58 -7.37
CA LEU A 23 -9.31 -4.11 -8.21
C LEU A 23 -8.08 -5.02 -8.06
N GLU A 24 -7.72 -5.42 -6.84
CA GLU A 24 -6.61 -6.34 -6.60
C GLU A 24 -6.86 -7.69 -7.30
N ASP A 25 -8.05 -8.24 -7.15
CA ASP A 25 -8.44 -9.52 -7.75
C ASP A 25 -8.43 -9.44 -9.29
N ALA A 26 -8.91 -8.34 -9.85
CA ALA A 26 -8.87 -8.09 -11.30
C ALA A 26 -7.43 -7.96 -11.83
N CYS A 27 -6.55 -7.26 -11.13
CA CYS A 27 -5.14 -7.16 -11.49
C CYS A 27 -4.46 -8.53 -11.46
N LYS A 28 -4.65 -9.30 -10.39
CA LYS A 28 -4.07 -10.65 -10.26
C LYS A 28 -4.57 -11.60 -11.35
N SER A 29 -5.88 -11.57 -11.64
CA SER A 29 -6.48 -12.37 -12.71
C SER A 29 -5.94 -11.97 -14.09
N GLY A 30 -5.90 -10.67 -14.38
CA GLY A 30 -5.42 -10.15 -15.66
C GLY A 30 -3.94 -10.46 -15.93
N ILE A 31 -3.09 -10.42 -14.90
CA ILE A 31 -1.69 -10.84 -15.01
C ILE A 31 -1.61 -12.36 -15.27
N LYS A 32 -2.40 -13.16 -14.54
CA LYS A 32 -2.40 -14.62 -14.70
C LYS A 32 -2.85 -15.09 -16.09
N ASP A 33 -3.83 -14.43 -16.67
CA ASP A 33 -4.35 -14.77 -18.00
C ASP A 33 -3.69 -13.98 -19.16
N ASN A 34 -2.67 -13.17 -18.85
CA ASN A 34 -1.92 -12.33 -19.79
C ASN A 34 -2.78 -11.24 -20.50
N THR A 35 -3.88 -10.81 -19.90
CA THR A 35 -4.64 -9.65 -20.36
C THR A 35 -4.12 -8.33 -19.80
N LEU A 36 -3.34 -8.39 -18.73
CA LEU A 36 -2.58 -7.27 -18.15
C LEU A 36 -1.10 -7.60 -18.08
N GLU A 37 -0.28 -6.57 -18.28
CA GLU A 37 1.16 -6.65 -18.10
C GLU A 37 1.53 -6.25 -16.68
N GLU A 38 2.39 -7.04 -16.03
CA GLU A 38 2.94 -6.69 -14.73
C GLU A 38 3.98 -5.58 -14.88
N ALA A 39 3.73 -4.43 -14.23
CA ALA A 39 4.66 -3.32 -14.27
C ALA A 39 5.90 -3.62 -13.41
N PRO A 40 7.11 -3.28 -13.88
CA PRO A 40 8.32 -3.41 -13.07
C PRO A 40 8.30 -2.38 -11.94
N THR A 41 8.11 -2.83 -10.73
CA THR A 41 8.15 -2.02 -9.51
C THR A 41 9.31 -2.47 -8.62
N PRO A 42 10.57 -2.13 -8.97
CA PRO A 42 11.73 -2.56 -8.22
C PRO A 42 11.70 -2.04 -6.78
N VAL A 43 12.06 -2.93 -5.87
CA VAL A 43 12.09 -2.65 -4.43
C VAL A 43 13.52 -2.75 -3.91
N THR A 44 13.90 -1.80 -3.06
CA THR A 44 15.14 -1.83 -2.28
C THR A 44 14.78 -1.81 -0.81
N GLU A 45 15.42 -2.69 -0.04
CA GLU A 45 15.21 -2.79 1.40
C GLU A 45 16.43 -2.28 2.16
N PHE A 46 16.17 -1.63 3.27
CA PHE A 46 17.19 -1.05 4.16
C PHE A 46 16.96 -1.54 5.59
N TYR A 47 18.01 -2.03 6.20
CA TYR A 47 18.00 -2.48 7.59
C TYR A 47 19.03 -1.66 8.37
N SER A 48 18.55 -1.00 9.41
CA SER A 48 19.35 -0.29 10.38
C SER A 48 18.95 -0.76 11.77
N ASP A 49 19.79 -0.49 12.79
CA ASP A 49 19.48 -0.91 14.16
C ASP A 49 18.16 -0.31 14.62
N GLY A 50 17.17 -1.19 14.84
CA GLY A 50 15.82 -0.83 15.25
C GLY A 50 14.93 -0.19 14.17
N CYS A 51 15.35 -0.18 12.89
CA CYS A 51 14.57 0.43 11.82
C CYS A 51 14.68 -0.36 10.49
N TYR A 52 13.54 -0.57 9.87
CA TYR A 52 13.41 -1.12 8.53
C TYR A 52 12.88 -0.07 7.56
N GLY A 53 13.48 0.02 6.38
CA GLY A 53 13.02 0.86 5.27
C GLY A 53 12.79 0.03 4.00
N ARG A 54 11.72 0.35 3.28
CA ARG A 54 11.39 -0.28 2.00
C ARG A 54 11.06 0.79 0.98
N GLN A 55 11.91 0.89 -0.03
CA GLN A 55 11.76 1.85 -1.12
C GLN A 55 11.31 1.14 -2.38
N MET A 56 10.31 1.70 -3.05
CA MET A 56 9.76 1.20 -4.29
C MET A 56 9.74 2.30 -5.36
N PHE A 57 10.17 1.96 -6.56
CA PHE A 57 9.93 2.78 -7.74
C PHE A 57 8.65 2.31 -8.44
N ILE A 58 7.77 3.25 -8.76
CA ILE A 58 6.47 3.00 -9.40
C ILE A 58 6.44 3.80 -10.70
N PRO A 59 6.55 3.13 -11.87
CA PRO A 59 6.50 3.82 -13.15
C PRO A 59 5.16 4.53 -13.38
N LYS A 60 5.19 5.64 -14.08
CA LYS A 60 3.97 6.34 -14.55
C LYS A 60 3.02 5.38 -15.26
N GLY A 61 1.73 5.51 -14.97
CA GLY A 61 0.66 4.68 -15.56
C GLY A 61 0.47 3.34 -14.86
N THR A 62 1.26 3.03 -13.81
CA THR A 62 1.09 1.80 -13.02
C THR A 62 -0.07 1.92 -12.06
N CYS A 63 -0.96 0.93 -12.09
CA CYS A 63 -1.95 0.69 -11.06
C CYS A 63 -1.46 -0.44 -10.14
N LEU A 64 -1.51 -0.24 -8.83
CA LEU A 64 -1.07 -1.24 -7.87
C LEU A 64 -1.98 -1.25 -6.64
N VAL A 65 -2.06 -2.42 -5.99
CA VAL A 65 -2.75 -2.56 -4.70
C VAL A 65 -1.77 -3.13 -3.69
N GLY A 66 -1.62 -2.41 -2.58
CA GLY A 66 -0.75 -2.81 -1.48
C GLY A 66 -1.43 -3.76 -0.50
N GLU A 67 -0.62 -4.38 0.33
CA GLU A 67 -1.07 -5.19 1.46
C GLU A 67 -1.47 -4.31 2.65
N ILE A 68 -2.15 -4.89 3.64
CA ILE A 68 -2.56 -4.19 4.86
C ILE A 68 -1.42 -4.23 5.86
N HIS A 69 -0.99 -3.06 6.33
CA HIS A 69 -0.05 -2.95 7.44
C HIS A 69 -0.81 -3.01 8.76
N LYS A 70 -0.46 -3.94 9.65
CA LYS A 70 -1.05 -4.05 10.99
C LYS A 70 -0.69 -2.88 11.90
N THR A 71 0.34 -2.15 11.56
CA THR A 71 0.97 -1.11 12.38
C THR A 71 1.23 0.14 11.56
N GLU A 72 1.48 1.25 12.23
CA GLU A 72 1.82 2.52 11.58
C GLU A 72 3.19 2.47 10.90
N TRP A 73 3.29 3.19 9.79
CA TRP A 73 4.52 3.39 9.03
C TRP A 73 4.69 4.87 8.73
N ILE A 74 5.93 5.34 8.69
CA ILE A 74 6.25 6.64 8.08
C ILE A 74 6.43 6.42 6.59
N ILE A 75 5.67 7.16 5.79
CA ILE A 75 5.79 7.12 4.32
C ILE A 75 6.41 8.42 3.84
N VAL A 76 7.39 8.29 2.96
CA VAL A 76 8.01 9.39 2.23
C VAL A 76 7.83 9.15 0.74
N VAL A 77 7.08 10.01 0.08
CA VAL A 77 7.07 10.11 -1.37
C VAL A 77 8.09 11.19 -1.74
N SER A 78 9.27 10.75 -2.18
CA SER A 78 10.39 11.66 -2.41
C SER A 78 10.34 12.35 -3.77
N GLN A 79 9.62 11.75 -4.74
CA GLN A 79 9.43 12.28 -6.08
C GLN A 79 8.17 11.69 -6.71
N GLY A 80 7.56 12.44 -7.62
CA GLY A 80 6.46 11.97 -8.47
C GLY A 80 5.09 12.42 -8.00
N LYS A 81 4.08 11.78 -8.56
CA LYS A 81 2.67 12.10 -8.30
C LYS A 81 1.84 10.83 -8.38
N ILE A 82 1.09 10.55 -7.34
CA ILE A 82 0.30 9.32 -7.26
C ILE A 82 -1.07 9.61 -6.67
N ARG A 83 -2.12 9.07 -7.30
CA ARG A 83 -3.46 9.04 -6.72
C ARG A 83 -3.60 7.79 -5.89
N VAL A 84 -4.05 7.92 -4.66
CA VAL A 84 -4.22 6.79 -3.72
C VAL A 84 -5.63 6.77 -3.15
N ALA A 85 -6.19 5.57 -3.05
CA ALA A 85 -7.43 5.28 -2.36
C ALA A 85 -7.17 4.39 -1.15
N THR A 86 -7.87 4.67 -0.07
CA THR A 86 -8.02 3.81 1.10
C THR A 86 -9.51 3.73 1.46
N ASP A 87 -9.88 3.01 2.50
CA ASP A 87 -11.26 3.01 3.00
C ASP A 87 -11.71 4.36 3.61
N LYS A 88 -10.78 5.34 3.69
CA LYS A 88 -11.05 6.72 4.15
C LYS A 88 -11.27 7.72 3.01
N GLY A 89 -11.09 7.30 1.78
CA GLY A 89 -11.28 8.15 0.60
C GLY A 89 -10.11 8.12 -0.37
N VAL A 90 -10.16 9.03 -1.33
CA VAL A 90 -9.17 9.19 -2.40
C VAL A 90 -8.44 10.53 -2.23
N ARG A 91 -7.11 10.50 -2.38
CA ARG A 91 -6.29 11.72 -2.41
C ARG A 91 -5.17 11.62 -3.45
N ILE A 92 -4.68 12.77 -3.88
CA ILE A 92 -3.45 12.88 -4.66
C ILE A 92 -2.31 13.25 -3.72
N ILE A 93 -1.21 12.51 -3.84
CA ILE A 93 0.07 12.85 -3.22
C ILE A 93 0.95 13.39 -4.34
N ASP A 94 1.28 14.67 -4.26
CA ASP A 94 2.06 15.39 -5.25
C ASP A 94 3.42 15.79 -4.68
N ALA A 95 4.43 15.04 -5.05
CA ALA A 95 5.83 15.26 -4.67
C ALA A 95 6.68 15.75 -5.85
N THR A 96 6.07 16.44 -6.82
CA THR A 96 6.78 16.96 -8.00
C THR A 96 7.71 18.12 -7.66
N ASN A 97 7.35 18.94 -6.68
CA ASN A 97 8.14 20.12 -6.27
C ASN A 97 8.92 19.89 -4.95
N GLN A 98 8.39 19.08 -4.06
CA GLN A 98 9.01 18.77 -2.77
C GLN A 98 8.53 17.40 -2.26
N PRO A 99 9.35 16.68 -1.49
CA PRO A 99 8.91 15.42 -0.87
C PRO A 99 7.68 15.60 0.02
N VAL A 100 6.83 14.57 0.05
CA VAL A 100 5.64 14.51 0.92
C VAL A 100 5.84 13.37 1.92
N THR A 101 5.71 13.69 3.22
CA THR A 101 5.85 12.71 4.30
C THR A 101 4.55 12.65 5.11
N PHE A 102 4.10 11.45 5.42
CA PHE A 102 2.90 11.23 6.24
C PHE A 102 2.95 9.93 7.01
N ILE A 103 2.09 9.80 8.02
CA ILE A 103 1.89 8.54 8.75
C ILE A 103 0.85 7.70 8.01
N SER A 104 1.25 6.48 7.67
CA SER A 104 0.34 5.44 7.22
C SER A 104 -0.25 4.74 8.43
N GLU A 105 -1.53 4.95 8.68
CA GLU A 105 -2.21 4.36 9.82
C GLU A 105 -2.27 2.83 9.75
N ALA A 106 -2.34 2.21 10.91
CA ALA A 106 -2.59 0.78 11.04
C ALA A 106 -3.92 0.38 10.36
N GLY A 107 -3.95 -0.77 9.71
CA GLY A 107 -5.11 -1.29 9.00
C GLY A 107 -5.37 -0.68 7.62
N ALA A 108 -4.52 0.24 7.15
CA ALA A 108 -4.69 0.84 5.84
C ALA A 108 -4.28 -0.13 4.72
N LYS A 109 -5.20 -0.38 3.79
CA LYS A 109 -4.93 -0.98 2.47
C LYS A 109 -5.06 0.11 1.42
N ARG A 110 -4.10 0.18 0.49
CA ARG A 110 -4.05 1.21 -0.54
C ARG A 110 -4.15 0.63 -1.92
N ALA A 111 -4.99 1.24 -2.75
CA ALA A 111 -4.86 1.18 -4.21
C ALA A 111 -4.20 2.48 -4.67
N GLY A 112 -3.30 2.40 -5.63
CA GLY A 112 -2.57 3.53 -6.16
C GLY A 112 -2.54 3.53 -7.68
N TYR A 113 -2.53 4.74 -8.27
CA TYR A 113 -2.25 4.97 -9.68
C TYR A 113 -1.17 6.04 -9.82
N ALA A 114 -0.02 5.66 -10.36
CA ALA A 114 1.10 6.57 -10.56
C ALA A 114 0.82 7.51 -11.75
N MET A 115 0.54 8.77 -11.46
CA MET A 115 0.32 9.83 -12.46
C MET A 115 1.64 10.30 -13.08
N GLU A 116 2.74 10.16 -12.33
CA GLU A 116 4.12 10.38 -12.76
C GLU A 116 5.00 9.28 -12.14
N ASP A 117 6.23 9.11 -12.66
CA ASP A 117 7.22 8.23 -12.05
C ASP A 117 7.41 8.59 -10.58
N THR A 118 7.16 7.62 -9.69
CA THR A 118 7.03 7.88 -8.26
C THR A 118 8.00 7.05 -7.45
N TRP A 119 8.73 7.69 -6.52
CA TRP A 119 9.52 7.04 -5.49
C TRP A 119 8.77 7.06 -4.16
N TRP A 120 8.49 5.87 -3.67
CA TRP A 120 7.73 5.63 -2.44
C TRP A 120 8.59 4.86 -1.43
N THR A 121 8.80 5.42 -0.25
CA THR A 121 9.59 4.76 0.80
C THR A 121 8.77 4.67 2.07
N GLY A 122 8.67 3.49 2.64
CA GLY A 122 8.08 3.26 3.96
C GLY A 122 9.16 2.94 4.99
N PHE A 123 9.01 3.48 6.19
CA PHE A 123 9.88 3.20 7.34
C PHE A 123 9.07 2.68 8.52
N ARG A 124 9.65 1.70 9.20
CA ARG A 124 9.08 1.07 10.39
C ARG A 124 10.15 0.82 11.45
N ALA A 125 9.84 1.21 12.69
CA ALA A 125 10.62 0.77 13.84
C ALA A 125 10.36 -0.72 14.08
N THR A 126 11.40 -1.52 14.07
CA THR A 126 11.34 -2.96 14.33
C THR A 126 12.74 -3.49 14.65
N PRO A 127 12.88 -4.43 15.61
CA PRO A 127 14.14 -5.14 15.84
C PRO A 127 14.39 -6.26 14.83
N LEU A 128 13.41 -6.58 13.97
CA LEU A 128 13.50 -7.65 12.99
C LEU A 128 14.45 -7.27 11.85
N THR A 129 15.16 -8.26 11.31
CA THR A 129 16.25 -8.05 10.34
C THR A 129 16.06 -8.79 9.03
N THR A 130 14.93 -9.50 8.87
CA THR A 130 14.59 -10.20 7.62
C THR A 130 13.22 -9.79 7.11
N GLU A 131 13.06 -9.78 5.78
CA GLU A 131 11.78 -9.49 5.13
C GLU A 131 10.67 -10.45 5.61
N ASP A 132 10.96 -11.74 5.68
CA ASP A 132 9.98 -12.77 6.06
C ASP A 132 9.42 -12.54 7.48
N GLU A 133 10.26 -12.22 8.44
CA GLU A 133 9.85 -11.89 9.81
C GLU A 133 9.00 -10.62 9.87
N ILE A 134 9.42 -9.58 9.14
CA ILE A 134 8.72 -8.30 9.06
C ILE A 134 7.35 -8.48 8.42
N ARG A 135 7.27 -9.22 7.32
CA ARG A 135 5.99 -9.52 6.66
C ARG A 135 5.04 -10.28 7.58
N LYS A 136 5.54 -11.32 8.24
CA LYS A 136 4.74 -12.14 9.18
C LYS A 136 4.18 -11.33 10.35
N GLU A 137 4.97 -10.42 10.90
CA GLU A 137 4.57 -9.65 12.09
C GLU A 137 3.70 -8.43 11.74
N HIS A 138 3.96 -7.76 10.61
CA HIS A 138 3.40 -6.45 10.32
C HIS A 138 2.42 -6.40 9.15
N ILE A 139 2.22 -7.50 8.42
CA ILE A 139 1.41 -7.51 7.21
C ILE A 139 0.33 -8.59 7.26
N VAL A 140 -0.87 -8.25 6.81
CA VAL A 140 -1.95 -9.20 6.48
C VAL A 140 -2.45 -8.92 5.07
N SER A 141 -3.00 -9.96 4.42
CA SER A 141 -3.46 -9.85 3.03
C SER A 141 -4.92 -9.41 2.88
N SER A 142 -5.73 -9.53 3.94
CA SER A 142 -7.16 -9.16 3.89
C SER A 142 -7.63 -8.47 5.17
N TYR A 143 -8.73 -7.73 5.05
CA TYR A 143 -9.39 -7.10 6.20
C TYR A 143 -9.94 -8.13 7.21
N ASP A 144 -10.41 -9.28 6.73
CA ASP A 144 -10.90 -10.35 7.61
C ASP A 144 -9.79 -10.89 8.53
N GLN A 145 -8.57 -11.04 8.00
CA GLN A 145 -7.41 -11.44 8.82
C GLN A 145 -7.07 -10.39 9.88
N LEU A 146 -7.16 -9.11 9.55
CA LEU A 146 -6.93 -8.02 10.48
C LEU A 146 -7.95 -8.04 11.63
N GLU A 147 -9.23 -8.29 11.35
CA GLU A 147 -10.30 -8.36 12.34
C GLU A 147 -10.16 -9.57 13.28
N ILE A 148 -9.79 -10.74 12.75
CA ILE A 148 -9.54 -11.96 13.55
C ILE A 148 -8.40 -11.72 14.56
N GLU A 149 -7.32 -11.07 14.17
CA GLU A 149 -6.20 -10.79 15.07
C GLU A 149 -6.57 -9.79 16.18
N HIS A 150 -7.43 -8.81 15.90
CA HIS A 150 -7.93 -7.89 16.93
C HIS A 150 -8.84 -8.57 17.96
N VAL A 151 -9.66 -9.54 17.55
CA VAL A 151 -10.50 -10.32 18.47
C VAL A 151 -9.67 -11.29 19.31
N GLY A 152 -8.63 -11.91 18.74
CA GLY A 152 -7.72 -12.82 19.45
C GLY A 152 -6.82 -12.12 20.48
N GLY A 153 -6.50 -10.86 20.30
CA GLY A 153 -5.66 -10.06 21.21
C GLY A 153 -6.35 -9.64 22.52
N ASN A 154 -7.68 -9.68 22.57
CA ASN A 154 -8.46 -9.31 23.76
C ASN A 154 -8.78 -10.48 24.71
N SER A 155 -8.28 -11.68 24.48
CA SER A 155 -8.59 -12.87 25.28
C SER A 155 -7.57 -13.17 26.40
N ASN A 156 -6.60 -12.29 26.65
CA ASN A 156 -5.63 -12.43 27.75
C ASN A 156 -5.63 -11.19 28.65
N ASN A 157 -6.65 -11.09 29.47
CA ASN A 157 -6.64 -10.38 30.76
C ASN A 157 -7.27 -11.25 31.83
#